data_c52c4d2ae629d594ce21f344e7c222ff
#
_entry.id   c52c4d2ae629d594ce21f344e7c222ff
#
_cell.length_a   1.000
_cell.length_b   1.000
_cell.length_c   1.000
_cell.angle_alpha   90.00
_cell.angle_beta   90.00
_cell.angle_gamma   90.00
#
_symmetry.space_group_name_H-M   'P 1'
#
loop_
_entity.id
_entity.type
_entity.pdbx_description
1 polymer ?
#
loop_
_entity_poly.entity_id
_entity_poly.type
_entity_poly.pdbx_seq_one_letter_code
_entity_poly.pdbx_strand_id
1 'polypeptide(L)'
;MVAALIRAAGRRTMPPEDAYQQVLGAATAAFRKKSARRRDRTWLTWAAAAGIAAFAVALVLQWGPTSTQPPPVAMVARIIGTVELGRDGGWKPMTEMGATLAKGAMLRTLAGGSAALALDGGASLRLAAATEVLLDGSRRIYLRSGTVYLDNGGSVGTGHQIETPAGTARDVGTQFELRVIGGALRLRVREGRVEIDRAGQLLAGAAGEQLEIDALGGVTRSHIAATDMAWQWAESIGPAPDIDGQPATRLLAWVARETGRQLRYESAAVESRAASVILHGNIRHLAPLAALEVMLATTDLEYTLIGDRMEVRARTEP
;
A
#
# COMPACT_ATOMS: atom_id res chain seq x y z
N MET A 1 4.02 -17.29 -14.49
CA MET A 1 4.50 -18.66 -14.79
C MET A 1 4.53 -18.96 -16.29
N VAL A 2 3.51 -18.63 -17.08
CA VAL A 2 3.46 -18.89 -18.54
C VAL A 2 4.54 -18.15 -19.34
N ALA A 3 4.87 -16.90 -19.00
CA ALA A 3 5.89 -16.09 -19.69
C ALA A 3 7.34 -16.63 -19.50
N ALA A 4 7.59 -17.38 -18.43
CA ALA A 4 8.89 -18.00 -18.19
C ALA A 4 9.07 -19.28 -19.02
N LEU A 5 7.99 -20.03 -19.23
CA LEU A 5 7.98 -21.22 -20.09
C LEU A 5 8.17 -20.87 -21.57
N ILE A 6 7.61 -19.77 -22.05
CA ILE A 6 7.77 -19.30 -23.43
C ILE A 6 9.22 -18.85 -23.69
N ARG A 7 9.93 -18.27 -22.73
CA ARG A 7 11.34 -17.90 -22.85
C ARG A 7 12.30 -19.08 -22.80
N ALA A 8 11.93 -20.16 -22.12
CA ALA A 8 12.74 -21.39 -22.05
C ALA A 8 12.63 -22.28 -23.29
N ALA A 9 11.59 -22.06 -24.12
CA ALA A 9 11.34 -22.83 -25.33
C ALA A 9 12.13 -22.34 -26.55
N GLY A 10 13.35 -21.92 -26.46
CA GLY A 10 14.27 -21.49 -27.50
C GLY A 10 13.72 -21.39 -28.92
N ARG A 11 14.31 -20.61 -29.78
CA ARG A 11 13.92 -20.51 -31.21
C ARG A 11 13.96 -21.90 -31.83
N ARG A 12 12.79 -22.41 -32.28
CA ARG A 12 12.73 -23.63 -33.06
C ARG A 12 13.50 -23.41 -34.36
N THR A 13 14.42 -24.32 -34.67
CA THR A 13 15.09 -24.35 -35.97
C THR A 13 14.04 -24.53 -37.04
N MET A 14 14.02 -23.69 -38.06
CA MET A 14 13.17 -23.87 -39.23
C MET A 14 13.53 -25.22 -39.89
N PRO A 15 12.53 -26.01 -40.28
CA PRO A 15 12.79 -27.25 -41.04
C PRO A 15 13.48 -26.89 -42.36
N PRO A 16 14.29 -27.81 -42.91
CA PRO A 16 14.91 -27.60 -44.20
C PRO A 16 13.88 -27.30 -45.31
N GLU A 17 14.24 -26.46 -46.25
CA GLU A 17 13.38 -25.96 -47.35
C GLU A 17 12.75 -27.08 -48.17
N ASP A 18 13.44 -28.19 -48.33
CA ASP A 18 12.97 -29.41 -49.00
C ASP A 18 11.82 -30.09 -48.26
N ALA A 19 11.84 -30.14 -46.94
CA ALA A 19 10.75 -30.67 -46.12
C ALA A 19 9.50 -29.76 -46.18
N TYR A 20 9.70 -28.43 -46.26
CA TYR A 20 8.58 -27.50 -46.42
C TYR A 20 7.92 -27.65 -47.79
N GLN A 21 8.71 -27.80 -48.87
CA GLN A 21 8.20 -28.02 -50.23
C GLN A 21 7.48 -29.36 -50.39
N GLN A 22 7.94 -30.43 -49.73
CA GLN A 22 7.25 -31.73 -49.74
C GLN A 22 5.88 -31.67 -49.08
N VAL A 23 5.76 -30.99 -47.94
CA VAL A 23 4.50 -30.82 -47.23
C VAL A 23 3.54 -29.93 -48.03
N LEU A 24 4.04 -28.86 -48.65
CA LEU A 24 3.25 -27.97 -49.50
C LEU A 24 2.75 -28.71 -50.75
N GLY A 25 3.59 -29.54 -51.38
CA GLY A 25 3.25 -30.37 -52.51
C GLY A 25 2.20 -31.42 -52.20
N ALA A 26 2.33 -32.10 -51.08
CA ALA A 26 1.35 -33.07 -50.61
C ALA A 26 -0.01 -32.44 -50.25
N ALA A 27 0.01 -31.26 -49.62
CA ALA A 27 -1.19 -30.50 -49.26
C ALA A 27 -1.96 -30.02 -50.51
N THR A 28 -1.22 -29.47 -51.50
CA THR A 28 -1.84 -29.01 -52.77
C THR A 28 -2.35 -30.13 -53.63
N ALA A 29 -1.70 -31.30 -53.69
CA ALA A 29 -2.18 -32.48 -54.38
C ALA A 29 -3.45 -33.07 -53.73
N ALA A 30 -3.51 -33.10 -52.39
CA ALA A 30 -4.68 -33.52 -51.65
C ALA A 30 -5.90 -32.60 -51.88
N PHE A 31 -5.66 -31.29 -52.01
CA PHE A 31 -6.70 -30.30 -52.28
C PHE A 31 -7.28 -30.43 -53.70
N ARG A 32 -6.43 -30.70 -54.71
CA ARG A 32 -6.91 -30.90 -56.11
C ARG A 32 -7.70 -32.20 -56.31
N LYS A 33 -7.41 -33.25 -55.57
CA LYS A 33 -8.10 -34.52 -55.66
C LYS A 33 -9.50 -34.52 -55.03
N LYS A 34 -9.80 -33.57 -54.18
CA LYS A 34 -11.06 -33.45 -53.45
C LYS A 34 -12.09 -32.55 -54.15
N SER A 35 -11.68 -31.75 -55.15
CA SER A 35 -12.56 -30.81 -55.85
C SER A 35 -13.35 -31.40 -57.02
N ALA A 36 -13.19 -32.71 -57.34
CA ALA A 36 -13.77 -33.33 -58.51
C ALA A 36 -14.98 -34.25 -58.20
N ARG A 37 -15.57 -34.25 -57.02
CA ARG A 37 -16.77 -35.05 -56.78
C ARG A 37 -17.83 -34.31 -55.93
N ARG A 38 -18.92 -34.04 -56.63
CA ARG A 38 -20.29 -33.73 -56.19
C ARG A 38 -20.58 -32.42 -55.45
N ARG A 39 -21.28 -31.63 -56.21
CA ARG A 39 -22.19 -30.53 -55.83
C ARG A 39 -23.35 -31.08 -55.03
N ASP A 40 -23.25 -31.09 -53.70
CA ASP A 40 -24.42 -31.14 -52.82
C ASP A 40 -24.51 -29.87 -52.02
N ARG A 41 -25.59 -29.16 -52.29
CA ARG A 41 -25.87 -27.80 -51.81
C ARG A 41 -26.14 -27.73 -50.28
N THR A 42 -26.19 -28.86 -49.61
CA THR A 42 -26.56 -28.96 -48.18
C THR A 42 -25.36 -28.81 -47.21
N TRP A 43 -24.12 -29.07 -47.63
CA TRP A 43 -22.98 -28.93 -46.73
C TRP A 43 -22.50 -27.48 -46.54
N LEU A 44 -22.82 -26.59 -47.52
CA LEU A 44 -22.52 -25.15 -47.42
C LEU A 44 -23.28 -24.46 -46.26
N THR A 45 -24.51 -24.95 -45.96
CA THR A 45 -25.31 -24.43 -44.85
C THR A 45 -24.78 -24.89 -43.49
N TRP A 46 -24.25 -26.10 -43.40
CA TRP A 46 -23.63 -26.62 -42.18
C TRP A 46 -22.23 -25.99 -41.90
N ALA A 47 -21.46 -25.73 -42.94
CA ALA A 47 -20.16 -25.03 -42.79
C ALA A 47 -20.34 -23.58 -42.37
N ALA A 48 -21.37 -22.86 -42.86
CA ALA A 48 -21.69 -21.52 -42.43
C ALA A 48 -22.17 -21.48 -40.98
N ALA A 49 -22.99 -22.45 -40.55
CA ALA A 49 -23.47 -22.58 -39.17
C ALA A 49 -22.32 -22.89 -38.19
N ALA A 50 -21.40 -23.78 -38.57
CA ALA A 50 -20.21 -24.09 -37.78
C ALA A 50 -19.24 -22.92 -37.69
N GLY A 51 -19.07 -22.13 -38.76
CA GLY A 51 -18.27 -20.92 -38.78
C GLY A 51 -18.83 -19.82 -37.87
N ILE A 52 -20.16 -19.64 -37.89
CA ILE A 52 -20.84 -18.67 -37.02
C ILE A 52 -20.76 -19.12 -35.55
N ALA A 53 -20.93 -20.41 -35.27
CA ALA A 53 -20.81 -20.96 -33.92
C ALA A 53 -19.35 -20.84 -33.39
N ALA A 54 -18.36 -21.16 -34.21
CA ALA A 54 -16.93 -21.00 -33.85
C ALA A 54 -16.55 -19.52 -33.64
N PHE A 55 -17.09 -18.62 -34.48
CA PHE A 55 -16.88 -17.17 -34.32
C PHE A 55 -17.59 -16.65 -33.07
N ALA A 56 -18.81 -17.09 -32.77
CA ALA A 56 -19.52 -16.75 -31.55
C ALA A 56 -18.80 -17.25 -30.29
N VAL A 57 -18.26 -18.48 -30.31
CA VAL A 57 -17.45 -19.04 -29.22
C VAL A 57 -16.12 -18.30 -29.10
N ALA A 58 -15.45 -17.94 -30.20
CA ALA A 58 -14.24 -17.10 -30.16
C ALA A 58 -14.55 -15.71 -29.65
N LEU A 59 -15.69 -15.12 -30.01
CA LEU A 59 -16.13 -13.81 -29.48
C LEU A 59 -16.45 -13.89 -27.98
N VAL A 60 -17.12 -14.94 -27.52
CA VAL A 60 -17.39 -15.18 -26.10
C VAL A 60 -16.10 -15.46 -25.32
N LEU A 61 -15.13 -16.14 -25.90
CA LEU A 61 -13.81 -16.37 -25.30
C LEU A 61 -12.92 -15.11 -25.31
N GLN A 62 -13.08 -14.21 -26.29
CA GLN A 62 -12.41 -12.91 -26.33
C GLN A 62 -13.14 -11.86 -25.45
N TRP A 63 -14.45 -11.98 -25.29
CA TRP A 63 -15.28 -11.13 -24.46
C TRP A 63 -15.78 -11.86 -23.20
N GLY A 64 -15.16 -12.98 -22.86
CA GLY A 64 -15.35 -13.54 -21.53
C GLY A 64 -15.17 -12.41 -20.52
N PRO A 65 -15.95 -12.41 -19.41
CA PRO A 65 -15.85 -11.34 -18.44
C PRO A 65 -14.37 -11.24 -18.05
N THR A 66 -13.70 -10.23 -18.57
CA THR A 66 -12.48 -9.76 -17.92
C THR A 66 -12.96 -9.53 -16.50
N SER A 67 -12.58 -10.41 -15.58
CA SER A 67 -12.72 -10.14 -14.16
C SER A 67 -11.83 -8.92 -13.93
N THR A 68 -12.40 -7.76 -14.19
CA THR A 68 -11.85 -6.48 -13.80
C THR A 68 -11.90 -6.51 -12.28
N GLN A 69 -10.86 -7.14 -11.70
CA GLN A 69 -10.62 -6.91 -10.28
C GLN A 69 -10.55 -5.40 -10.14
N PRO A 70 -11.39 -4.81 -9.29
CA PRO A 70 -11.32 -3.38 -9.06
C PRO A 70 -9.88 -3.03 -8.71
N PRO A 71 -9.37 -1.88 -9.17
CA PRO A 71 -8.01 -1.49 -8.89
C PRO A 71 -7.74 -1.58 -7.39
N PRO A 72 -6.56 -2.05 -6.99
CA PRO A 72 -6.22 -2.13 -5.58
C PRO A 72 -6.27 -0.72 -4.96
N VAL A 73 -6.84 -0.61 -3.78
CA VAL A 73 -6.94 0.66 -3.03
C VAL A 73 -5.89 0.76 -1.93
N ALA A 74 -5.27 -0.37 -1.57
CA ALA A 74 -4.19 -0.43 -0.59
C ALA A 74 -3.33 -1.67 -0.82
N MET A 75 -2.12 -1.65 -0.26
CA MET A 75 -1.21 -2.79 -0.18
C MET A 75 -0.81 -3.02 1.27
N VAL A 76 -0.75 -4.27 1.71
CA VAL A 76 -0.29 -4.64 3.04
C VAL A 76 1.21 -4.45 3.14
N ALA A 77 1.65 -3.44 3.89
CA ALA A 77 3.07 -3.10 4.04
C ALA A 77 3.73 -3.84 5.22
N ARG A 78 2.97 -4.05 6.32
CA ARG A 78 3.49 -4.73 7.52
C ARG A 78 2.35 -5.36 8.31
N ILE A 79 2.65 -6.51 8.95
CA ILE A 79 1.75 -7.22 9.86
C ILE A 79 2.55 -7.59 11.11
N ILE A 80 1.96 -7.38 12.29
CA ILE A 80 2.46 -7.89 13.57
C ILE A 80 1.28 -8.60 14.25
N GLY A 81 1.51 -9.79 14.80
CA GLY A 81 0.46 -10.57 15.45
C GLY A 81 -0.64 -11.00 14.49
N THR A 82 -1.89 -11.08 14.98
CA THR A 82 -3.01 -11.61 14.21
C THR A 82 -3.81 -10.50 13.55
N VAL A 83 -3.87 -10.54 12.23
CA VAL A 83 -4.70 -9.68 11.37
C VAL A 83 -5.57 -10.57 10.50
N GLU A 84 -6.82 -10.19 10.31
CA GLU A 84 -7.78 -10.95 9.53
C GLU A 84 -8.42 -10.08 8.46
N LEU A 85 -8.68 -10.71 7.30
CA LEU A 85 -9.42 -10.15 6.18
C LEU A 85 -10.83 -10.72 6.15
N GLY A 86 -11.84 -9.85 6.11
CA GLY A 86 -13.24 -10.22 5.93
C GLY A 86 -13.52 -10.63 4.49
N ARG A 87 -14.05 -11.83 4.28
CA ARG A 87 -14.50 -12.37 2.98
C ARG A 87 -15.72 -13.24 3.18
N ASP A 88 -16.69 -13.09 2.29
CA ASP A 88 -17.88 -13.99 2.19
C ASP A 88 -18.60 -14.22 3.53
N GLY A 89 -18.70 -13.17 4.34
CA GLY A 89 -19.33 -13.22 5.66
C GLY A 89 -18.50 -13.86 6.77
N GLY A 90 -17.24 -14.23 6.50
CA GLY A 90 -16.29 -14.78 7.47
C GLY A 90 -14.99 -13.99 7.55
N TRP A 91 -14.16 -14.33 8.54
CA TRP A 91 -12.84 -13.77 8.74
C TRP A 91 -11.77 -14.83 8.43
N LYS A 92 -10.73 -14.46 7.69
CA LYS A 92 -9.60 -15.34 7.37
C LYS A 92 -8.29 -14.66 7.78
N PRO A 93 -7.35 -15.38 8.39
CA PRO A 93 -6.04 -14.83 8.73
C PRO A 93 -5.34 -14.26 7.50
N MET A 94 -4.76 -13.08 7.67
CA MET A 94 -3.92 -12.41 6.68
C MET A 94 -2.47 -12.48 7.15
N THR A 95 -1.62 -13.13 6.38
CA THR A 95 -0.19 -13.31 6.70
C THR A 95 0.73 -12.81 5.59
N GLU A 96 0.16 -12.48 4.43
CA GLU A 96 0.92 -12.12 3.24
C GLU A 96 1.21 -10.61 3.19
N MET A 97 2.47 -10.24 3.38
CA MET A 97 2.95 -8.88 3.08
C MET A 97 3.02 -8.67 1.57
N GLY A 98 2.73 -7.46 1.12
CA GLY A 98 2.64 -7.13 -0.30
C GLY A 98 1.29 -7.50 -0.94
N ALA A 99 0.37 -8.16 -0.20
CA ALA A 99 -0.97 -8.44 -0.69
C ALA A 99 -1.72 -7.14 -1.01
N THR A 100 -2.38 -7.10 -2.16
CA THR A 100 -3.21 -5.96 -2.58
C THR A 100 -4.62 -6.11 -2.08
N LEU A 101 -5.21 -5.02 -1.65
CA LEU A 101 -6.57 -4.93 -1.12
C LEU A 101 -7.44 -4.12 -2.08
N ALA A 102 -8.57 -4.69 -2.45
CA ALA A 102 -9.56 -4.03 -3.29
C ALA A 102 -10.52 -3.18 -2.46
N LYS A 103 -11.25 -2.29 -3.13
CA LYS A 103 -12.40 -1.61 -2.54
C LYS A 103 -13.38 -2.61 -1.93
N GLY A 104 -13.87 -2.34 -0.73
CA GLY A 104 -14.75 -3.23 0.04
C GLY A 104 -14.00 -4.21 0.95
N ALA A 105 -12.66 -4.19 0.95
CA ALA A 105 -11.90 -5.03 1.87
C ALA A 105 -12.14 -4.60 3.32
N MET A 106 -12.50 -5.57 4.16
CA MET A 106 -12.63 -5.40 5.60
C MET A 106 -11.42 -6.03 6.30
N LEU A 107 -10.79 -5.27 7.19
CA LEU A 107 -9.67 -5.77 7.98
C LEU A 107 -9.99 -5.62 9.46
N ARG A 108 -9.54 -6.61 10.26
CA ARG A 108 -9.50 -6.45 11.71
C ARG A 108 -8.17 -6.95 12.27
N THR A 109 -7.70 -6.25 13.27
CA THR A 109 -6.57 -6.66 14.09
C THR A 109 -7.12 -7.22 15.40
N LEU A 110 -6.59 -8.34 15.86
CA LEU A 110 -6.96 -8.90 17.17
C LEU A 110 -6.11 -8.29 18.29
N ALA A 111 -6.30 -8.77 19.50
CA ALA A 111 -5.47 -8.37 20.63
C ALA A 111 -3.98 -8.69 20.35
N GLY A 112 -3.11 -7.69 20.54
CA GLY A 112 -1.69 -7.80 20.18
C GLY A 112 -1.38 -7.77 18.68
N GLY A 113 -2.41 -7.69 17.82
CA GLY A 113 -2.23 -7.54 16.37
C GLY A 113 -2.13 -6.08 15.95
N SER A 114 -1.40 -5.81 14.87
CA SER A 114 -1.36 -4.51 14.20
C SER A 114 -1.00 -4.66 12.73
N ALA A 115 -1.39 -3.69 11.91
CA ALA A 115 -1.10 -3.71 10.48
C ALA A 115 -0.76 -2.30 9.97
N ALA A 116 0.10 -2.23 8.95
CA ALA A 116 0.30 -1.03 8.16
C ALA A 116 -0.06 -1.30 6.71
N LEU A 117 -0.82 -0.40 6.14
CA LEU A 117 -1.25 -0.41 4.74
C LEU A 117 -0.62 0.78 4.02
N ALA A 118 -0.03 0.53 2.87
CA ALA A 118 0.32 1.58 1.93
C ALA A 118 -0.92 1.91 1.10
N LEU A 119 -1.32 3.17 1.09
CA LEU A 119 -2.43 3.69 0.29
C LEU A 119 -1.90 4.36 -0.97
N ASP A 120 -2.79 4.62 -1.94
CA ASP A 120 -2.44 5.41 -3.11
C ASP A 120 -1.93 6.81 -2.71
N GLY A 121 -0.99 7.35 -3.51
CA GLY A 121 -0.43 8.68 -3.26
C GLY A 121 0.64 8.73 -2.16
N GLY A 122 1.13 7.57 -1.69
CA GLY A 122 2.22 7.50 -0.71
C GLY A 122 1.78 7.64 0.75
N ALA A 123 0.47 7.65 1.01
CA ALA A 123 -0.05 7.65 2.36
C ALA A 123 0.06 6.27 3.02
N SER A 124 0.14 6.22 4.34
CA SER A 124 0.08 4.97 5.10
C SER A 124 -1.02 5.01 6.16
N LEU A 125 -1.80 3.93 6.22
CA LEU A 125 -2.80 3.70 7.26
C LEU A 125 -2.30 2.61 8.19
N ARG A 126 -2.21 2.89 9.49
CA ARG A 126 -1.77 1.93 10.51
C ARG A 126 -2.94 1.61 11.42
N LEU A 127 -3.13 0.34 11.69
CA LEU A 127 -4.18 -0.19 12.55
C LEU A 127 -3.54 -0.69 13.84
N ALA A 128 -3.96 -0.16 14.98
CA ALA A 128 -3.58 -0.69 16.30
C ALA A 128 -4.32 -2.00 16.60
N ALA A 129 -4.06 -2.59 17.76
CA ALA A 129 -4.78 -3.77 18.23
C ALA A 129 -6.28 -3.50 18.38
N ALA A 130 -7.10 -4.54 18.22
CA ALA A 130 -8.56 -4.51 18.35
C ALA A 130 -9.22 -3.42 17.47
N THR A 131 -8.78 -3.31 16.23
CA THR A 131 -9.26 -2.31 15.27
C THR A 131 -9.94 -2.98 14.09
N GLU A 132 -11.10 -2.46 13.68
CA GLU A 132 -11.85 -2.94 12.53
C GLU A 132 -12.09 -1.78 11.55
N VAL A 133 -11.68 -1.97 10.29
CA VAL A 133 -11.82 -0.99 9.20
C VAL A 133 -12.40 -1.63 7.95
N LEU A 134 -13.09 -0.80 7.16
CA LEU A 134 -13.51 -1.10 5.79
C LEU A 134 -12.85 -0.09 4.85
N LEU A 135 -12.19 -0.55 3.80
CA LEU A 135 -11.63 0.29 2.75
C LEU A 135 -12.67 0.53 1.66
N ASP A 136 -13.35 1.68 1.69
CA ASP A 136 -14.33 2.05 0.65
C ASP A 136 -13.70 2.84 -0.51
N GLY A 137 -12.42 2.73 -0.69
CA GLY A 137 -11.62 3.35 -1.74
C GLY A 137 -10.24 3.73 -1.22
N SER A 138 -9.41 4.31 -2.10
CA SER A 138 -8.06 4.74 -1.73
C SER A 138 -8.03 5.92 -0.76
N ARG A 139 -9.13 6.70 -0.69
CA ARG A 139 -9.24 7.90 0.15
C ARG A 139 -10.39 7.86 1.16
N ARG A 140 -11.24 6.84 1.10
CA ARG A 140 -12.37 6.69 2.02
C ARG A 140 -12.21 5.42 2.83
N ILE A 141 -12.13 5.58 4.15
CA ILE A 141 -11.94 4.53 5.13
C ILE A 141 -13.09 4.61 6.14
N TYR A 142 -13.71 3.49 6.45
CA TYR A 142 -14.67 3.42 7.53
C TYR A 142 -14.02 2.72 8.73
N LEU A 143 -13.80 3.46 9.82
CA LEU A 143 -13.32 2.92 11.10
C LEU A 143 -14.52 2.56 11.97
N ARG A 144 -14.81 1.27 12.06
CA ARG A 144 -15.93 0.78 12.88
C ARG A 144 -15.63 0.90 14.38
N SER A 145 -14.45 0.48 14.77
CA SER A 145 -13.97 0.55 16.15
C SER A 145 -12.45 0.43 16.20
N GLY A 146 -11.84 0.86 17.32
CA GLY A 146 -10.40 0.76 17.53
C GLY A 146 -9.65 2.04 17.22
N THR A 147 -8.40 1.91 16.79
CA THR A 147 -7.49 3.04 16.62
C THR A 147 -6.74 2.92 15.30
N VAL A 148 -6.75 3.99 14.52
CA VAL A 148 -5.95 4.11 13.30
C VAL A 148 -5.03 5.33 13.39
N TYR A 149 -3.88 5.24 12.71
CA TYR A 149 -2.99 6.36 12.46
C TYR A 149 -2.86 6.53 10.95
N LEU A 150 -3.10 7.73 10.49
CA LEU A 150 -2.91 8.10 9.08
C LEU A 150 -1.72 9.04 8.95
N ASP A 151 -0.80 8.68 8.05
CA ASP A 151 0.27 9.54 7.58
C ASP A 151 0.11 9.71 6.06
N ASN A 152 -0.13 10.92 5.60
CA ASN A 152 -0.31 11.19 4.18
C ASN A 152 0.99 11.36 3.36
N GLY A 153 2.15 10.99 3.94
CA GLY A 153 3.44 11.02 3.24
C GLY A 153 3.96 12.43 2.95
N GLY A 154 3.42 13.47 3.60
CA GLY A 154 3.78 14.86 3.34
C GLY A 154 3.13 15.48 2.09
N SER A 155 2.23 14.74 1.44
CA SER A 155 1.51 15.24 0.26
C SER A 155 0.39 16.19 0.67
N VAL A 156 0.43 17.43 0.20
CA VAL A 156 -0.63 18.42 0.44
C VAL A 156 -1.84 18.06 -0.44
N GLY A 157 -3.05 18.04 0.15
CA GLY A 157 -4.30 17.95 -0.60
C GLY A 157 -4.76 16.54 -0.98
N THR A 158 -4.24 15.47 -0.37
CA THR A 158 -4.70 14.08 -0.64
C THR A 158 -6.13 13.82 -0.16
N GLY A 159 -6.62 14.55 0.86
CA GLY A 159 -8.02 14.57 1.27
C GLY A 159 -8.58 13.20 1.66
N HIS A 160 -7.88 12.47 2.54
CA HIS A 160 -8.41 11.23 3.09
C HIS A 160 -9.57 11.52 4.04
N GLN A 161 -10.58 10.67 3.98
CA GLN A 161 -11.76 10.74 4.84
C GLN A 161 -11.86 9.45 5.65
N ILE A 162 -11.91 9.59 6.98
CA ILE A 162 -12.16 8.47 7.89
C ILE A 162 -13.55 8.67 8.47
N GLU A 163 -14.49 7.86 8.02
CA GLU A 163 -15.85 7.81 8.55
C GLU A 163 -15.89 6.89 9.79
N THR A 164 -16.62 7.31 10.80
CA THR A 164 -16.80 6.56 12.05
C THR A 164 -18.25 6.64 12.53
N PRO A 165 -18.71 5.77 13.41
CA PRO A 165 -20.01 5.91 14.05
C PRO A 165 -20.17 7.22 14.86
N ALA A 166 -19.06 7.84 15.25
CA ALA A 166 -19.03 9.05 16.08
C ALA A 166 -18.79 10.35 15.28
N GLY A 167 -18.61 10.28 14.00
CA GLY A 167 -18.37 11.44 13.12
C GLY A 167 -17.38 11.12 12.00
N THR A 168 -17.15 12.07 11.13
CA THR A 168 -16.27 11.97 9.97
C THR A 168 -15.06 12.88 10.12
N ALA A 169 -13.87 12.30 10.10
CA ALA A 169 -12.61 13.05 10.08
C ALA A 169 -12.11 13.26 8.65
N ARG A 170 -11.73 14.49 8.31
CA ARG A 170 -11.14 14.87 7.03
C ARG A 170 -9.73 15.39 7.24
N ASP A 171 -8.82 14.82 6.49
CA ASP A 171 -7.40 15.15 6.50
C ASP A 171 -7.08 16.34 5.57
N VAL A 172 -6.23 17.24 6.05
CA VAL A 172 -5.69 18.37 5.28
C VAL A 172 -4.17 18.34 5.34
N GLY A 173 -3.57 17.22 4.88
CA GLY A 173 -2.10 17.10 4.82
C GLY A 173 -1.44 16.77 6.16
N THR A 174 -1.79 15.63 6.78
CA THR A 174 -1.58 15.42 8.20
C THR A 174 -0.92 14.11 8.58
N GLN A 175 -0.38 14.08 9.81
CA GLN A 175 -0.16 12.87 10.61
C GLN A 175 -1.09 12.93 11.82
N PHE A 176 -1.99 11.95 11.95
CA PHE A 176 -2.92 11.92 13.07
C PHE A 176 -3.37 10.52 13.47
N GLU A 177 -3.77 10.40 14.72
CA GLU A 177 -4.44 9.22 15.28
C GLU A 177 -5.93 9.51 15.44
N LEU A 178 -6.76 8.58 15.01
CA LEU A 178 -8.19 8.58 15.29
C LEU A 178 -8.58 7.30 16.04
N ARG A 179 -9.24 7.44 17.18
CA ARG A 179 -9.72 6.32 17.98
C ARG A 179 -11.21 6.42 18.21
N VAL A 180 -11.90 5.29 18.05
CA VAL A 180 -13.35 5.14 18.30
C VAL A 180 -13.60 3.97 19.22
N ILE A 181 -14.23 4.23 20.37
CA ILE A 181 -14.63 3.21 21.33
C ILE A 181 -15.95 3.63 21.97
N GLY A 182 -16.97 2.76 21.91
CA GLY A 182 -18.25 2.97 22.59
C GLY A 182 -18.96 4.28 22.24
N GLY A 183 -18.81 4.75 20.98
CA GLY A 183 -19.41 6.01 20.51
C GLY A 183 -18.62 7.27 20.89
N ALA A 184 -17.56 7.16 21.68
CA ALA A 184 -16.61 8.23 21.92
C ALA A 184 -15.52 8.25 20.82
N LEU A 185 -15.00 9.46 20.55
CA LEU A 185 -13.97 9.67 19.54
C LEU A 185 -12.81 10.44 20.17
N ARG A 186 -11.58 10.00 19.91
CA ARG A 186 -10.36 10.76 20.23
C ARG A 186 -9.59 11.02 18.95
N LEU A 187 -9.28 12.27 18.72
CA LEU A 187 -8.36 12.73 17.69
C LEU A 187 -7.09 13.23 18.34
N ARG A 188 -5.94 12.81 17.84
CA ARG A 188 -4.63 13.38 18.15
C ARG A 188 -3.96 13.80 16.86
N VAL A 189 -3.50 15.04 16.77
CA VAL A 189 -2.85 15.55 15.57
C VAL A 189 -1.36 15.76 15.85
N ARG A 190 -0.53 15.05 15.10
CA ARG A 190 0.93 15.17 15.20
C ARG A 190 1.47 16.25 14.27
N GLU A 191 0.92 16.32 13.04
CA GLU A 191 1.30 17.28 12.00
C GLU A 191 0.05 17.71 11.22
N GLY A 192 -0.03 18.99 10.84
CA GLY A 192 -1.09 19.52 10.01
C GLY A 192 -2.38 19.84 10.75
N ARG A 193 -3.53 19.61 10.11
CA ARG A 193 -4.87 19.92 10.64
C ARG A 193 -5.88 18.86 10.20
N VAL A 194 -6.74 18.45 11.11
CA VAL A 194 -7.84 17.52 10.86
C VAL A 194 -9.17 18.19 11.23
N GLU A 195 -10.16 18.04 10.37
CA GLU A 195 -11.53 18.50 10.62
C GLU A 195 -12.42 17.30 10.93
N ILE A 196 -13.24 17.41 11.99
CA ILE A 196 -14.25 16.41 12.35
C ILE A 196 -15.62 17.03 12.15
N ASP A 197 -16.45 16.38 11.33
CA ASP A 197 -17.86 16.66 11.21
C ASP A 197 -18.65 15.64 12.06
N ARG A 198 -19.32 16.12 13.06
CA ARG A 198 -20.21 15.33 13.92
C ARG A 198 -21.60 15.92 13.89
N ALA A 199 -22.50 15.29 13.17
CA ALA A 199 -23.91 15.71 13.07
C ALA A 199 -24.07 17.19 12.69
N GLY A 200 -23.21 17.70 11.77
CA GLY A 200 -23.20 19.10 11.32
C GLY A 200 -22.41 20.06 12.23
N GLN A 201 -21.87 19.59 13.33
CA GLN A 201 -20.93 20.36 14.15
C GLN A 201 -19.50 20.12 13.63
N LEU A 202 -18.85 21.17 13.15
CA LEU A 202 -17.47 21.14 12.71
C LEU A 202 -16.52 21.44 13.87
N LEU A 203 -15.65 20.49 14.15
CA LEU A 203 -14.56 20.61 15.10
C LEU A 203 -13.25 20.49 14.34
N ALA A 204 -12.19 21.16 14.80
CA ALA A 204 -10.89 21.03 14.18
C ALA A 204 -9.82 20.81 15.25
N GLY A 205 -8.85 19.95 14.93
CA GLY A 205 -7.62 19.77 15.68
C GLY A 205 -6.43 20.18 14.84
N ALA A 206 -5.49 20.89 15.43
CA ALA A 206 -4.22 21.29 14.83
C ALA A 206 -3.05 20.48 15.43
N ALA A 207 -1.89 20.55 14.80
CA ALA A 207 -0.66 19.92 15.31
C ALA A 207 -0.43 20.24 16.78
N GLY A 208 -0.13 19.21 17.59
CA GLY A 208 0.03 19.31 19.02
C GLY A 208 -1.26 19.27 19.86
N GLU A 209 -2.43 19.09 19.22
CA GLU A 209 -3.70 19.01 19.92
C GLU A 209 -4.24 17.56 20.01
N GLN A 210 -4.85 17.26 21.15
CA GLN A 210 -5.72 16.11 21.36
C GLN A 210 -7.14 16.61 21.64
N LEU A 211 -8.11 16.08 20.89
CA LEU A 211 -9.53 16.27 21.11
C LEU A 211 -10.15 14.95 21.59
N GLU A 212 -10.89 15.00 22.67
CA GLU A 212 -11.74 13.89 23.12
C GLU A 212 -13.19 14.33 23.03
N ILE A 213 -13.99 13.55 22.33
CA ILE A 213 -15.41 13.78 22.13
C ILE A 213 -16.13 12.58 22.75
N ASP A 214 -16.83 12.77 23.85
CA ASP A 214 -17.56 11.71 24.51
C ASP A 214 -18.81 11.28 23.71
N ALA A 215 -19.45 10.21 24.15
CA ALA A 215 -20.65 9.69 23.47
C ALA A 215 -21.81 10.69 23.46
N LEU A 216 -21.86 11.63 24.41
CA LEU A 216 -22.90 12.66 24.52
C LEU A 216 -22.57 13.93 23.71
N GLY A 217 -21.34 14.03 23.18
CA GLY A 217 -20.89 15.18 22.39
C GLY A 217 -20.09 16.21 23.17
N GLY A 218 -19.79 15.94 24.46
CA GLY A 218 -18.88 16.78 25.25
C GLY A 218 -17.48 16.77 24.65
N VAL A 219 -16.84 17.94 24.51
CA VAL A 219 -15.53 18.09 23.87
C VAL A 219 -14.51 18.57 24.89
N THR A 220 -13.44 17.78 25.05
CA THR A 220 -12.26 18.17 25.85
C THR A 220 -11.06 18.33 24.94
N ARG A 221 -10.25 19.34 25.17
CA ARG A 221 -9.00 19.60 24.46
C ARG A 221 -7.82 19.53 25.41
N SER A 222 -6.73 18.94 24.95
CA SER A 222 -5.46 18.90 25.65
C SER A 222 -4.30 18.99 24.68
N HIS A 223 -3.09 19.21 25.18
CA HIS A 223 -1.88 19.21 24.38
C HIS A 223 -1.25 17.81 24.33
N ILE A 224 -0.68 17.45 23.17
CA ILE A 224 0.13 16.25 22.97
C ILE A 224 1.39 16.61 22.16
N ALA A 225 2.56 16.31 22.69
CA ALA A 225 3.81 16.58 21.96
C ALA A 225 3.93 15.67 20.73
N ALA A 226 4.56 16.14 19.65
CA ALA A 226 4.82 15.34 18.47
C ALA A 226 5.72 14.13 18.75
N THR A 227 6.49 14.18 19.84
CA THR A 227 7.41 13.12 20.31
C THR A 227 6.86 12.33 21.50
N ASP A 228 5.57 12.46 21.84
CA ASP A 228 4.94 11.77 22.95
C ASP A 228 4.99 10.24 22.77
N MET A 229 5.17 9.51 23.88
CA MET A 229 5.20 8.05 23.88
C MET A 229 3.92 7.40 23.34
N ALA A 230 2.80 8.13 23.36
CA ALA A 230 1.54 7.65 22.76
C ALA A 230 1.63 7.34 21.27
N TRP A 231 2.64 7.83 20.56
CA TRP A 231 2.87 7.56 19.15
C TRP A 231 3.67 6.27 18.87
N GLN A 232 4.33 5.71 19.90
CA GLN A 232 5.23 4.56 19.72
C GLN A 232 4.59 3.36 19.00
N TRP A 233 3.30 3.08 19.26
CA TRP A 233 2.61 2.00 18.58
C TRP A 233 2.56 2.21 17.06
N ALA A 234 2.31 3.45 16.61
CA ALA A 234 2.27 3.79 15.20
C ALA A 234 3.68 3.78 14.57
N GLU A 235 4.68 4.27 15.32
CA GLU A 235 6.09 4.24 14.89
C GLU A 235 6.59 2.80 14.72
N SER A 236 6.23 1.90 15.64
CA SER A 236 6.68 0.50 15.62
C SER A 236 6.17 -0.30 14.42
N ILE A 237 5.02 0.10 13.85
CA ILE A 237 4.40 -0.56 12.69
C ILE A 237 4.61 0.22 11.39
N GLY A 238 5.22 1.41 11.45
CA GLY A 238 5.47 2.26 10.28
C GLY A 238 6.17 1.51 9.15
N PRO A 239 5.77 1.72 7.88
CA PRO A 239 6.46 1.12 6.75
C PRO A 239 7.86 1.74 6.60
N ALA A 240 8.89 0.90 6.71
CA ALA A 240 10.26 1.34 6.49
C ALA A 240 10.55 1.52 4.99
N PRO A 241 11.27 2.57 4.60
CA PRO A 241 11.71 2.75 3.23
C PRO A 241 12.78 1.72 2.85
N ASP A 242 12.93 1.49 1.56
CA ASP A 242 14.12 0.83 1.05
C ASP A 242 15.29 1.82 1.10
N ILE A 243 16.33 1.45 1.85
CA ILE A 243 17.53 2.28 2.07
C ILE A 243 18.77 1.70 1.41
N ASP A 244 18.69 0.49 0.83
CA ASP A 244 19.84 -0.12 0.20
C ASP A 244 20.30 0.69 -1.03
N GLY A 245 21.58 1.08 -1.05
CA GLY A 245 22.12 1.97 -2.07
C GLY A 245 21.60 3.41 -2.00
N GLN A 246 20.97 3.84 -0.90
CA GLN A 246 20.42 5.18 -0.75
C GLN A 246 21.30 6.07 0.15
N PRO A 247 21.26 7.40 -0.05
CA PRO A 247 21.98 8.32 0.81
C PRO A 247 21.40 8.33 2.23
N ALA A 248 22.27 8.57 3.23
CA ALA A 248 21.88 8.63 4.65
C ALA A 248 20.79 9.67 4.92
N THR A 249 20.70 10.73 4.14
CA THR A 249 19.64 11.74 4.22
C THR A 249 18.25 11.13 4.12
N ARG A 250 18.07 10.04 3.33
CA ARG A 250 16.78 9.36 3.20
C ARG A 250 16.35 8.66 4.50
N LEU A 251 17.28 7.98 5.15
CA LEU A 251 17.04 7.36 6.46
C LEU A 251 16.74 8.45 7.51
N LEU A 252 17.55 9.50 7.57
CA LEU A 252 17.41 10.59 8.53
C LEU A 252 16.06 11.30 8.40
N ALA A 253 15.64 11.61 7.17
CA ALA A 253 14.35 12.24 6.92
C ALA A 253 13.18 11.33 7.32
N TRP A 254 13.26 10.02 7.01
CA TRP A 254 12.25 9.07 7.42
C TRP A 254 12.15 8.94 8.93
N VAL A 255 13.27 8.80 9.63
CA VAL A 255 13.28 8.70 11.11
C VAL A 255 12.72 9.96 11.75
N ALA A 256 13.14 11.14 11.28
CA ALA A 256 12.63 12.40 11.78
C ALA A 256 11.11 12.50 11.63
N ARG A 257 10.59 12.16 10.45
CA ARG A 257 9.16 12.16 10.18
C ARG A 257 8.40 11.15 11.05
N GLU A 258 8.90 9.91 11.13
CA GLU A 258 8.26 8.84 11.90
C GLU A 258 8.24 9.12 13.41
N THR A 259 9.24 9.81 13.92
CA THR A 259 9.36 10.14 15.35
C THR A 259 8.82 11.51 15.70
N GLY A 260 8.29 12.26 14.72
CA GLY A 260 7.78 13.62 14.91
C GLY A 260 8.86 14.63 15.32
N ARG A 261 10.12 14.36 14.94
CA ARG A 261 11.26 15.22 15.26
C ARG A 261 11.66 16.09 14.09
N GLN A 262 12.18 17.26 14.41
CA GLN A 262 12.77 18.16 13.43
C GLN A 262 14.21 17.72 13.15
N LEU A 263 14.49 17.35 11.90
CA LEU A 263 15.85 17.06 11.47
C LEU A 263 16.65 18.36 11.37
N ARG A 264 17.82 18.38 11.99
CA ARG A 264 18.79 19.47 11.94
C ARG A 264 20.17 18.90 11.67
N TYR A 265 20.92 19.56 10.81
CA TYR A 265 22.34 19.29 10.62
C TYR A 265 23.12 20.37 11.32
N GLU A 266 24.20 20.00 12.00
CA GLU A 266 25.09 20.91 12.67
C GLU A 266 25.64 22.00 11.72
N SER A 267 25.88 21.62 10.47
CA SER A 267 26.35 22.53 9.41
C SER A 267 25.94 22.02 8.01
N ALA A 268 26.03 22.90 7.01
CA ALA A 268 25.83 22.52 5.61
C ALA A 268 26.85 21.48 5.11
N ALA A 269 28.04 21.43 5.72
CA ALA A 269 29.04 20.40 5.42
C ALA A 269 28.57 19.02 5.90
N VAL A 270 27.96 18.92 7.06
CA VAL A 270 27.39 17.67 7.61
C VAL A 270 26.20 17.21 6.75
N GLU A 271 25.34 18.12 6.31
CA GLU A 271 24.25 17.82 5.39
C GLU A 271 24.78 17.25 4.06
N SER A 272 25.77 17.89 3.46
CA SER A 272 26.43 17.42 2.24
C SER A 272 27.11 16.06 2.46
N ARG A 273 27.70 15.84 3.62
CA ARG A 273 28.27 14.54 4.00
C ARG A 273 27.19 13.48 4.08
N ALA A 274 26.08 13.73 4.78
CA ALA A 274 24.96 12.80 4.87
C ALA A 274 24.35 12.45 3.49
N ALA A 275 24.36 13.40 2.57
CA ALA A 275 23.91 13.17 1.20
C ALA A 275 24.89 12.29 0.39
N SER A 276 26.18 12.27 0.75
CA SER A 276 27.21 11.46 0.08
C SER A 276 27.41 10.07 0.68
N VAL A 277 27.01 9.86 1.94
CA VAL A 277 27.11 8.57 2.62
C VAL A 277 26.02 7.65 2.10
N ILE A 278 26.42 6.59 1.37
CA ILE A 278 25.49 5.58 0.86
C ILE A 278 25.35 4.45 1.88
N LEU A 279 24.10 4.16 2.23
CA LEU A 279 23.77 3.10 3.19
C LEU A 279 23.51 1.78 2.46
N HIS A 280 23.90 0.68 3.08
CA HIS A 280 23.60 -0.66 2.61
C HIS A 280 22.98 -1.49 3.73
N GLY A 281 21.88 -2.17 3.44
CA GLY A 281 21.22 -3.05 4.40
C GLY A 281 19.69 -2.97 4.36
N ASN A 282 19.07 -3.71 5.29
CA ASN A 282 17.61 -3.82 5.37
C ASN A 282 17.12 -3.46 6.76
N ILE A 283 16.23 -2.45 6.84
CA ILE A 283 15.66 -1.93 8.09
C ILE A 283 14.18 -2.27 8.28
N ARG A 284 13.59 -3.11 7.40
CA ARG A 284 12.14 -3.38 7.37
C ARG A 284 11.54 -3.88 8.68
N HIS A 285 12.36 -4.45 9.55
CA HIS A 285 11.92 -5.01 10.83
C HIS A 285 12.27 -4.13 12.03
N LEU A 286 12.97 -3.02 11.80
CA LEU A 286 13.42 -2.13 12.86
C LEU A 286 12.42 -0.98 13.10
N ALA A 287 12.30 -0.56 14.36
CA ALA A 287 11.68 0.71 14.70
C ALA A 287 12.59 1.86 14.23
N PRO A 288 12.04 3.06 13.97
CA PRO A 288 12.81 4.16 13.38
C PRO A 288 14.12 4.49 14.10
N LEU A 289 14.09 4.66 15.43
CA LEU A 289 15.31 4.97 16.19
C LEU A 289 16.30 3.81 16.22
N ALA A 290 15.83 2.56 16.28
CA ALA A 290 16.72 1.40 16.22
C ALA A 290 17.39 1.27 14.83
N ALA A 291 16.64 1.58 13.75
CA ALA A 291 17.19 1.64 12.41
C ALA A 291 18.27 2.72 12.30
N LEU A 292 18.01 3.90 12.87
CA LEU A 292 18.98 4.99 12.89
C LEU A 292 20.27 4.60 13.62
N GLU A 293 20.15 4.03 14.82
CA GLU A 293 21.28 3.58 15.62
C GLU A 293 22.17 2.58 14.89
N VAL A 294 21.55 1.52 14.35
CA VAL A 294 22.28 0.46 13.63
C VAL A 294 22.95 1.00 12.37
N MET A 295 22.25 1.81 11.60
CA MET A 295 22.76 2.25 10.31
C MET A 295 23.84 3.34 10.47
N LEU A 296 23.69 4.27 11.39
CA LEU A 296 24.72 5.30 11.62
C LEU A 296 25.96 4.76 12.33
N ALA A 297 25.86 3.62 13.04
CA ALA A 297 27.02 2.97 13.64
C ALA A 297 28.09 2.60 12.60
N THR A 298 27.71 2.38 11.36
CA THR A 298 28.62 2.03 10.25
C THR A 298 29.14 3.24 9.47
N THR A 299 28.82 4.45 9.91
CA THR A 299 29.18 5.68 9.23
C THR A 299 30.00 6.60 10.13
N ASP A 300 30.49 7.68 9.58
CA ASP A 300 31.11 8.80 10.30
C ASP A 300 30.13 9.89 10.75
N LEU A 301 28.83 9.56 10.75
CA LEU A 301 27.76 10.42 11.27
C LEU A 301 27.33 9.93 12.65
N GLU A 302 26.93 10.85 13.47
CA GLU A 302 26.28 10.59 14.75
C GLU A 302 25.09 11.51 14.95
N TYR A 303 24.21 11.17 15.89
CA TYR A 303 23.02 11.96 16.18
C TYR A 303 22.82 12.17 17.67
N THR A 304 22.13 13.23 18.01
CA THR A 304 21.68 13.53 19.36
C THR A 304 20.20 13.92 19.34
N LEU A 305 19.42 13.41 20.28
CA LEU A 305 18.02 13.78 20.45
C LEU A 305 17.91 14.83 21.55
N ILE A 306 17.40 16.02 21.21
CA ILE A 306 17.23 17.15 22.11
C ILE A 306 15.79 17.63 22.01
N GLY A 307 14.93 17.16 22.93
CA GLY A 307 13.49 17.45 22.87
C GLY A 307 12.85 16.96 21.58
N ASP A 308 12.31 17.89 20.80
CA ASP A 308 11.69 17.64 19.50
C ASP A 308 12.67 17.66 18.32
N ARG A 309 13.98 17.79 18.56
CA ARG A 309 15.00 17.83 17.51
C ARG A 309 15.83 16.57 17.46
N MET A 310 16.19 16.20 16.24
CA MET A 310 17.21 15.21 15.91
C MET A 310 18.36 15.97 15.22
N GLU A 311 19.44 16.18 15.96
CA GLU A 311 20.63 16.90 15.48
C GLU A 311 21.66 15.88 14.99
N VAL A 312 22.12 16.06 13.75
CA VAL A 312 23.11 15.20 13.10
C VAL A 312 24.41 15.95 12.96
N ARG A 313 25.52 15.30 13.35
CA ARG A 313 26.87 15.85 13.30
C ARG A 313 27.86 14.81 12.77
N ALA A 314 29.04 15.28 12.36
CA ALA A 314 30.14 14.39 12.05
C ALA A 314 30.69 13.78 13.34
N ARG A 315 30.97 12.47 13.30
CA ARG A 315 31.64 11.80 14.40
C ARG A 315 33.07 12.33 14.50
N THR A 316 33.39 12.91 15.63
CA THR A 316 34.79 13.27 15.91
C THR A 316 35.54 11.99 16.20
N GLU A 317 36.60 11.70 15.45
CA GLU A 317 37.52 10.60 15.83
C GLU A 317 38.07 10.89 17.23
N PRO A 318 38.14 9.90 18.12
CA PRO A 318 38.69 10.07 19.47
C PRO A 318 40.18 10.34 19.47
#